data_a64a120898983beffaf47d7e0da848cb
#
_entry.id   a64a120898983beffaf47d7e0da848cb
#
_cell.length_a   1.000
_cell.length_b   1.000
_cell.length_c   1.000
_cell.angle_alpha   90.00
_cell.angle_beta   90.00
_cell.angle_gamma   90.00
#
_symmetry.space_group_name_H-M   'P 1'
#
loop_
_entity.id
_entity.type
_entity.pdbx_description
1 polymer ?
#
loop_
_entity_poly.entity_id
_entity_poly.type
_entity_poly.pdbx_seq_one_letter_code
_entity_poly.pdbx_strand_id
1 'polypeptide(L)'
;IPVLDGSQMSLLCRVLEAMDDGIYTHFRCEITQRLVDSALIDNRGRFRYEDLRTVEYVGDARRRIYRYFSDRVERFGTFVRSFKESLLP
;
A
#
# COMPACT_ATOMS: atom_id res chain seq x y z
N ILE A 1 10.14 16.21 9.25
CA ILE A 1 10.23 14.76 9.11
C ILE A 1 10.59 14.44 7.66
N PRO A 2 11.66 13.68 7.43
CA PRO A 2 12.04 13.34 6.06
C PRO A 2 11.03 12.39 5.42
N VAL A 3 10.74 12.63 4.13
CA VAL A 3 9.91 11.75 3.31
C VAL A 3 10.69 11.34 2.06
N LEU A 4 10.34 10.20 1.50
CA LEU A 4 10.98 9.71 0.29
C LEU A 4 10.52 10.56 -0.91
N ASP A 5 11.47 11.21 -1.58
CA ASP A 5 11.18 11.99 -2.77
C ASP A 5 10.70 11.06 -3.89
N GLY A 6 9.70 11.52 -4.65
CA GLY A 6 9.10 10.74 -5.71
C GLY A 6 8.03 9.76 -5.23
N SER A 7 7.78 9.67 -3.93
CA SER A 7 6.72 8.85 -3.39
C SER A 7 5.35 9.46 -3.71
N GLN A 8 4.42 8.63 -4.19
CA GLN A 8 3.06 9.07 -4.49
C GLN A 8 2.25 9.35 -3.23
N MET A 9 2.51 8.60 -2.17
CA MET A 9 1.86 8.76 -0.88
C MET A 9 2.87 8.49 0.22
N SER A 10 2.86 9.33 1.25
CA SER A 10 3.66 9.13 2.46
C SER A 10 2.75 9.21 3.67
N LEU A 11 2.91 8.27 4.57
CA LEU A 11 2.17 8.23 5.82
C LEU A 11 3.12 8.62 6.95
N LEU A 12 2.83 9.72 7.63
CA LEU A 12 3.58 10.13 8.81
C LEU A 12 2.92 9.51 10.02
N CYS A 13 3.71 8.83 10.83
CA CYS A 13 3.21 8.02 11.91
C CYS A 13 3.88 8.38 13.23
N ARG A 14 3.12 8.23 14.31
CA ARG A 14 3.66 8.26 15.66
C ARG A 14 3.71 6.84 16.19
N VAL A 15 4.87 6.41 16.66
CA VAL A 15 5.02 5.08 17.24
C VAL A 15 4.33 5.03 18.61
N LEU A 16 3.37 4.11 18.74
CA LEU A 16 2.65 3.87 20.00
C LEU A 16 3.29 2.74 20.79
N GLU A 17 3.86 1.76 20.09
CA GLU A 17 4.42 0.57 20.71
C GLU A 17 5.49 -0.01 19.80
N ALA A 18 6.57 -0.51 20.37
CA ALA A 18 7.61 -1.23 19.69
C ALA A 18 7.81 -2.59 20.37
N MET A 19 7.83 -3.66 19.58
CA MET A 19 7.98 -5.01 20.08
C MET A 19 9.12 -5.70 19.32
N ASP A 20 10.12 -6.17 20.05
CA ASP A 20 11.26 -6.90 19.49
C ASP A 20 11.02 -8.40 19.67
N ASP A 21 11.05 -9.16 18.56
CA ASP A 21 10.93 -10.62 18.60
C ASP A 21 12.26 -11.35 18.41
N GLY A 22 13.37 -10.61 18.48
CA GLY A 22 14.74 -11.14 18.33
C GLY A 22 15.29 -11.06 16.91
N ILE A 23 14.44 -11.03 15.90
CA ILE A 23 14.82 -10.90 14.49
C ILE A 23 14.30 -9.60 13.92
N TYR A 24 13.05 -9.28 14.19
CA TYR A 24 12.37 -8.10 13.70
C TYR A 24 11.87 -7.26 14.86
N THR A 25 11.73 -5.97 14.61
CA THR A 25 11.01 -5.07 15.50
C THR A 25 9.68 -4.71 14.85
N HIS A 26 8.61 -4.95 15.58
CA HIS A 26 7.25 -4.63 15.16
C HIS A 26 6.83 -3.30 15.78
N PHE A 27 6.33 -2.40 14.96
CA PHE A 27 5.85 -1.10 15.41
C PHE A 27 4.35 -1.00 15.21
N ARG A 28 3.64 -0.63 16.27
CA ARG A 28 2.25 -0.22 16.16
C ARG A 28 2.20 1.29 16.17
N CYS A 29 1.64 1.87 15.11
CA CYS A 29 1.70 3.30 14.87
C CYS A 29 0.33 3.90 14.66
N GLU A 30 0.21 5.18 15.02
CA GLU A 30 -0.93 6.01 14.66
C GLU A 30 -0.54 6.84 13.44
N ILE A 31 -1.37 6.84 12.41
CA ILE A 31 -1.18 7.72 11.25
C ILE A 31 -1.62 9.12 11.65
N THR A 32 -0.67 10.04 11.67
CA THR A 32 -0.93 11.43 12.04
C THR A 32 -1.14 12.34 10.85
N GLN A 33 -0.56 12.00 9.71
CA GLN A 33 -0.66 12.81 8.50
C GLN A 33 -0.45 11.95 7.25
N ARG A 34 -1.16 12.29 6.18
CA ARG A 34 -0.95 11.70 4.86
C ARG A 34 -0.49 12.80 3.91
N LEU A 35 0.60 12.54 3.20
CA LEU A 35 1.09 13.39 2.14
C LEU A 35 0.85 12.66 0.83
N VAL A 36 0.10 13.26 -0.08
CA VAL A 36 -0.33 12.63 -1.33
C VAL A 36 0.07 13.52 -2.49
N ASP A 37 0.62 12.91 -3.55
CA ASP A 37 0.90 13.62 -4.79
C ASP A 37 -0.40 14.20 -5.33
N SER A 38 -0.38 15.47 -5.69
CA SER A 38 -1.56 16.19 -6.21
C SER A 38 -2.13 15.52 -7.46
N ALA A 39 -1.32 14.82 -8.24
CA ALA A 39 -1.77 14.08 -9.41
C ALA A 39 -2.74 12.93 -9.07
N LEU A 40 -2.74 12.48 -7.81
CA LEU A 40 -3.66 11.43 -7.35
C LEU A 40 -4.99 11.96 -6.84
N ILE A 41 -5.20 13.27 -6.88
CA ILE A 41 -6.44 13.89 -6.43
C ILE A 41 -7.13 14.51 -7.64
N ASP A 42 -8.38 14.13 -7.88
CA ASP A 42 -9.16 14.67 -8.98
C ASP A 42 -9.69 16.09 -8.66
N ASN A 43 -10.35 16.71 -9.62
CA ASN A 43 -10.89 18.08 -9.47
C ASN A 43 -12.03 18.19 -8.46
N ARG A 44 -12.55 17.05 -7.97
CA ARG A 44 -13.56 16.98 -6.91
C ARG A 44 -12.96 16.65 -5.54
N GLY A 45 -11.63 16.58 -5.45
CA GLY A 45 -10.93 16.23 -4.22
C GLY A 45 -10.96 14.74 -3.88
N ARG A 46 -11.31 13.87 -4.83
CA ARG A 46 -11.37 12.43 -4.63
C ARG A 46 -10.03 11.79 -4.99
N PHE A 47 -9.70 10.71 -4.29
CA PHE A 47 -8.49 9.96 -4.53
C PHE A 47 -8.63 9.10 -5.80
N ARG A 48 -7.60 9.14 -6.65
CA ARG A 48 -7.54 8.39 -7.89
C ARG A 48 -6.82 7.06 -7.66
N TYR A 49 -7.53 6.07 -7.16
CA TYR A 49 -6.95 4.76 -6.81
C TYR A 49 -6.31 4.06 -8.01
N GLU A 50 -6.88 4.23 -9.19
CA GLU A 50 -6.40 3.63 -10.42
C GLU A 50 -5.02 4.11 -10.86
N ASP A 51 -4.59 5.26 -10.37
CA ASP A 51 -3.29 5.85 -10.71
C ASP A 51 -2.22 5.57 -9.65
N LEU A 52 -2.57 4.91 -8.56
CA LEU A 52 -1.62 4.55 -7.51
C LEU A 52 -0.74 3.39 -7.97
N ARG A 53 0.58 3.64 -8.00
CA ARG A 53 1.57 2.64 -8.39
C ARG A 53 2.27 2.12 -7.14
N THR A 54 2.01 0.88 -6.80
CA THR A 54 2.61 0.25 -5.63
C THR A 54 3.33 -1.03 -6.01
N VAL A 55 4.18 -1.51 -5.10
CA VAL A 55 4.91 -2.75 -5.28
C VAL A 55 4.77 -3.61 -4.03
N GLU A 56 4.94 -4.93 -4.21
CA GLU A 56 4.95 -5.87 -3.10
C GLU A 56 6.30 -6.56 -3.05
N TYR A 57 6.85 -6.71 -1.86
CA TYR A 57 8.05 -7.50 -1.66
C TYR A 57 7.67 -8.98 -1.56
N VAL A 58 8.21 -9.79 -2.47
CA VAL A 58 7.89 -11.22 -2.57
C VAL A 58 9.13 -12.10 -2.40
N GLY A 59 10.27 -11.52 -2.10
CA GLY A 59 11.52 -12.24 -1.94
C GLY A 59 11.71 -12.81 -0.54
N ASP A 60 12.91 -13.31 -0.32
CA ASP A 60 13.36 -13.82 0.97
C ASP A 60 14.70 -13.16 1.36
N ALA A 61 15.38 -13.68 2.40
CA ALA A 61 16.64 -13.11 2.86
C ALA A 61 17.77 -13.18 1.83
N ARG A 62 17.68 -14.08 0.84
CA ARG A 62 18.69 -14.27 -0.21
C ARG A 62 18.35 -13.55 -1.50
N ARG A 63 17.06 -13.47 -1.84
CA ARG A 63 16.57 -12.87 -3.08
C ARG A 63 15.61 -11.72 -2.75
N ARG A 64 16.02 -10.51 -3.07
CA ARG A 64 15.23 -9.29 -2.84
C ARG A 64 14.44 -8.99 -4.10
N ILE A 65 13.21 -9.50 -4.16
CA ILE A 65 12.37 -9.42 -5.34
C ILE A 65 11.12 -8.60 -5.00
N TYR A 66 10.80 -7.67 -5.90
CA TYR A 66 9.59 -6.86 -5.83
C TYR A 66 8.69 -7.19 -6.99
N ARG A 67 7.41 -7.09 -6.76
CA ARG A 67 6.40 -7.35 -7.77
C ARG A 67 5.49 -6.12 -7.89
N TYR A 68 5.18 -5.74 -9.12
CA TYR A 68 4.22 -4.67 -9.37
C TYR A 68 2.80 -5.22 -9.24
N PHE A 69 1.90 -4.38 -8.72
CA PHE A 69 0.48 -4.68 -8.74
C PHE A 69 -0.08 -4.40 -10.13
N SER A 70 -1.18 -5.08 -10.45
CA SER A 70 -1.93 -4.81 -11.68
C SER A 70 -2.58 -3.42 -11.62
N ASP A 71 -2.71 -2.78 -12.79
CA ASP A 71 -3.46 -1.52 -12.93
C ASP A 71 -4.97 -1.71 -12.80
N ARG A 72 -5.41 -2.94 -12.80
CA ARG A 72 -6.82 -3.29 -12.81
C ARG A 72 -7.46 -2.92 -11.48
N VAL A 73 -8.58 -2.18 -11.56
CA VAL A 73 -9.36 -1.76 -10.41
C VAL A 73 -10.77 -2.30 -10.58
N GLU A 74 -11.34 -2.87 -9.52
CA GLU A 74 -12.70 -3.42 -9.55
C GLU A 74 -13.48 -2.93 -8.34
N ARG A 75 -14.79 -2.75 -8.55
CA ARG A 75 -15.72 -2.50 -7.45
C ARG A 75 -15.88 -3.77 -6.62
N PHE A 76 -16.19 -3.62 -5.35
CA PHE A 76 -16.28 -4.74 -4.40
C PHE A 76 -17.15 -5.89 -4.90
N GLY A 77 -18.34 -5.60 -5.41
CA GLY A 77 -19.25 -6.64 -5.88
C GLY A 77 -18.67 -7.46 -7.05
N THR A 78 -18.07 -6.79 -8.02
CA THR A 78 -17.40 -7.43 -9.16
C THR A 78 -16.21 -8.24 -8.70
N PHE A 79 -15.41 -7.69 -7.79
CA PHE A 79 -14.24 -8.38 -7.24
C PHE A 79 -14.64 -9.69 -6.55
N VAL A 80 -15.66 -9.67 -5.70
CA VAL A 80 -16.13 -10.85 -4.98
C VAL A 80 -16.59 -11.92 -5.95
N ARG A 81 -17.33 -11.54 -6.99
CA ARG A 81 -17.79 -12.48 -8.02
C ARG A 81 -16.61 -13.13 -8.74
N SER A 82 -15.67 -12.34 -9.22
CA SER A 82 -14.50 -12.84 -9.92
C SER A 82 -13.66 -13.77 -9.05
N PHE A 83 -13.50 -13.41 -7.78
CA PHE A 83 -12.77 -14.22 -6.81
C PHE A 83 -13.44 -15.59 -6.61
N LYS A 84 -14.76 -15.61 -6.44
CA LYS A 84 -15.52 -16.86 -6.29
C LYS A 84 -15.41 -17.74 -7.53
N GLU A 85 -15.51 -17.15 -8.72
CA GLU A 85 -15.38 -17.88 -9.99
C GLU A 85 -13.98 -18.49 -10.13
N SER A 86 -12.94 -17.77 -9.69
CA SER A 86 -11.57 -18.27 -9.76
C SER A 86 -11.29 -19.45 -8.83
N LEU A 87 -12.13 -19.67 -7.82
CA LEU A 87 -12.02 -20.81 -6.89
C LEU A 87 -12.73 -22.05 -7.37
N LEU A 88 -13.54 -21.96 -8.43
CA LEU A 88 -14.25 -23.12 -8.97
C LEU A 88 -13.30 -23.99 -9.80
N PRO A 89 -13.42 -25.32 -9.69
CA PRO A 89 -12.57 -26.24 -10.46
C PRO A 89 -12.86 -26.20 -11.95
#